data_46dd7d4bf9ef3931ae7ac1566f7dfebc
#
_entry.id   46dd7d4bf9ef3931ae7ac1566f7dfebc
#
_cell.length_a   1.000
_cell.length_b   1.000
_cell.length_c   1.000
_cell.angle_alpha   90.00
_cell.angle_beta   90.00
_cell.angle_gamma   90.00
#
_symmetry.space_group_name_H-M   'P 1'
#
loop_
_entity.id
_entity.type
_entity.pdbx_description
1 polymer ?
#
loop_
_entity_poly.entity_id
_entity_poly.type
_entity_poly.pdbx_seq_one_letter_code
_entity_poly.pdbx_strand_id
1 'polypeptide(L)' 'VRNNLARLRVEHGLTQEQLATRLGVSRQTVISIEKGKYDPSLPLAFRIAAAFTCRIEDVFVPEEEV' A
#
# COMPACT_ATOMS: atom_id res chain seq x y z
N VAL A 1 -8.89 2.70 -6.62
CA VAL A 1 -8.02 1.67 -7.23
C VAL A 1 -7.94 0.46 -6.35
N ARG A 2 -7.76 -0.69 -6.96
CA ARG A 2 -7.47 -1.92 -6.24
C ARG A 2 -5.98 -1.99 -5.95
N ASN A 3 -5.62 -2.74 -4.91
CA ASN A 3 -4.20 -2.83 -4.59
C ASN A 3 -3.86 -4.20 -4.00
N ASN A 4 -2.58 -4.49 -4.03
CA ASN A 4 -2.01 -5.72 -3.51
C ASN A 4 -1.25 -5.49 -2.20
N LEU A 5 -1.56 -4.40 -1.50
CA LEU A 5 -0.75 -4.00 -0.35
C LEU A 5 -0.76 -5.05 0.76
N ALA A 6 -1.94 -5.57 1.09
CA ALA A 6 -2.03 -6.58 2.16
C ALA A 6 -1.21 -7.82 1.81
N ARG A 7 -1.28 -8.27 0.56
CA ARG A 7 -0.53 -9.46 0.13
C ARG A 7 0.97 -9.21 0.22
N LEU A 8 1.42 -8.07 -0.29
CA LEU A 8 2.84 -7.74 -0.24
C LEU A 8 3.33 -7.62 1.20
N ARG A 9 2.52 -6.99 2.05
CA ARG A 9 2.87 -6.84 3.46
C ARG A 9 3.07 -8.22 4.12
N VAL A 10 2.13 -9.12 3.91
CA VAL A 10 2.19 -10.45 4.51
C VAL A 10 3.39 -11.23 3.96
N GLU A 11 3.62 -11.14 2.65
CA GLU A 11 4.77 -11.81 2.03
C GLU A 11 6.10 -11.33 2.61
N HIS A 12 6.15 -10.07 3.03
CA HIS A 12 7.36 -9.52 3.65
C HIS A 12 7.39 -9.67 5.17
N GLY A 13 6.43 -10.38 5.72
CA GLY A 13 6.41 -10.67 7.16
C GLY A 13 6.13 -9.46 8.04
N LEU A 14 5.40 -8.47 7.54
CA LEU A 14 5.13 -7.23 8.28
C LEU A 14 3.72 -7.21 8.82
N THR A 15 3.58 -6.72 10.07
CA THR A 15 2.26 -6.36 10.58
C THR A 15 1.83 -5.03 9.99
N GLN A 16 0.55 -4.71 10.12
CA GLN A 16 0.04 -3.41 9.69
C GLN A 16 0.75 -2.27 10.40
N GLU A 17 1.02 -2.45 11.68
CA GLU A 17 1.71 -1.43 12.46
C GLU A 17 3.16 -1.25 12.01
N GLN A 18 3.85 -2.35 11.72
CA GLN A 18 5.22 -2.28 11.24
C GLN A 18 5.29 -1.57 9.89
N LEU A 19 4.36 -1.87 9.00
CA LEU A 19 4.32 -1.19 7.72
C LEU A 19 4.02 0.30 7.90
N ALA A 20 3.06 0.63 8.77
CA ALA A 20 2.73 2.02 9.05
C ALA A 20 3.96 2.79 9.54
N THR A 21 4.73 2.19 10.44
CA THR A 21 5.95 2.82 10.94
C THR A 21 6.94 3.06 9.81
N ARG A 22 7.13 2.10 8.93
CA ARG A 22 8.04 2.25 7.80
C ARG A 22 7.60 3.36 6.84
N LEU A 23 6.31 3.51 6.66
CA LEU A 23 5.77 4.51 5.74
C LEU A 23 5.62 5.88 6.39
N GLY A 24 5.72 5.98 7.71
CA GLY A 24 5.52 7.23 8.40
C GLY A 24 4.06 7.65 8.45
N VAL A 25 3.14 6.69 8.50
CA VAL A 25 1.70 6.96 8.58
C VAL A 25 1.12 6.18 9.75
N SER A 26 -0.16 6.43 10.05
CA SER A 26 -0.84 5.70 11.11
C SER A 26 -1.22 4.29 10.65
N ARG A 27 -1.39 3.40 11.61
CA ARG A 27 -1.89 2.06 11.32
C ARG A 27 -3.25 2.11 10.63
N GLN A 28 -4.10 3.05 11.04
CA GLN A 28 -5.43 3.20 10.44
C GLN A 28 -5.32 3.54 8.95
N THR A 29 -4.31 4.32 8.56
CA THR A 29 -4.09 4.64 7.15
C THR A 29 -3.77 3.37 6.37
N VAL A 30 -2.91 2.50 6.90
CA VAL A 30 -2.60 1.23 6.25
C VAL A 30 -3.86 0.39 6.10
N ILE A 31 -4.66 0.28 7.16
CA ILE A 31 -5.90 -0.49 7.13
C ILE A 31 -6.83 0.04 6.04
N SER A 32 -6.99 1.36 5.98
CA SER A 32 -7.89 1.98 5.00
C SER A 32 -7.43 1.76 3.56
N ILE A 33 -6.12 1.82 3.33
CA ILE A 33 -5.58 1.53 2.00
C ILE A 33 -5.84 0.07 1.63
N GLU A 34 -5.54 -0.85 2.54
CA GLU A 34 -5.71 -2.28 2.27
C GLU A 34 -7.16 -2.63 1.96
N LYS A 35 -8.09 -1.93 2.57
CA LYS A 35 -9.52 -2.16 2.32
C LYS A 35 -10.03 -1.46 1.07
N GLY A 36 -9.20 -0.69 0.40
CA GLY A 36 -9.61 0.04 -0.78
C GLY A 36 -10.48 1.25 -0.49
N LYS A 37 -10.51 1.71 0.76
CA LYS A 37 -11.32 2.87 1.14
C LYS A 37 -10.59 4.18 1.03
N TYR A 38 -9.29 4.14 0.84
CA TYR A 38 -8.45 5.32 0.76
C TYR A 38 -7.35 5.08 -0.25
N ASP A 39 -7.27 5.97 -1.22
CA ASP A 39 -6.20 5.91 -2.22
C ASP A 39 -5.09 6.86 -1.75
N PRO A 40 -3.86 6.38 -1.60
CA PRO A 40 -2.79 7.23 -1.10
C PRO A 40 -2.41 8.31 -2.08
N SER A 41 -1.83 9.39 -1.55
CA SER A 41 -1.23 10.41 -2.40
C SER A 41 -0.11 9.79 -3.23
N LEU A 42 0.26 10.47 -4.31
CA LEU A 42 1.35 9.97 -5.15
C LEU A 42 2.66 9.84 -4.37
N PRO A 43 3.06 10.82 -3.52
CA PRO A 43 4.27 10.62 -2.72
C PRO A 43 4.20 9.40 -1.81
N LEU A 44 3.05 9.14 -1.20
CA LEU A 44 2.90 7.96 -0.35
C LEU A 44 2.94 6.69 -1.18
N ALA A 45 2.32 6.70 -2.37
CA ALA A 45 2.36 5.54 -3.25
C ALA A 45 3.80 5.20 -3.65
N PHE A 46 4.62 6.21 -3.94
CA PHE A 46 6.04 5.97 -4.23
C PHE A 46 6.78 5.38 -3.03
N ARG A 47 6.48 5.86 -1.82
CA ARG A 47 7.11 5.30 -0.63
C ARG A 47 6.69 3.85 -0.40
N ILE A 48 5.44 3.53 -0.68
CA ILE A 48 4.96 2.15 -0.57
C ILE A 48 5.71 1.25 -1.54
N ALA A 49 5.81 1.67 -2.79
CA ALA A 49 6.52 0.88 -3.80
C ALA A 49 7.99 0.69 -3.40
N ALA A 50 8.64 1.74 -2.91
CA ALA A 50 10.02 1.66 -2.48
C ALA A 50 10.18 0.70 -1.30
N ALA A 51 9.23 0.68 -0.38
CA ALA A 51 9.28 -0.21 0.79
C ALA A 51 9.32 -1.68 0.38
N PHE A 52 8.69 -2.02 -0.74
CA PHE A 52 8.65 -3.39 -1.24
C PHE A 52 9.57 -3.61 -2.44
N THR A 53 10.38 -2.62 -2.78
CA THR A 53 11.33 -2.69 -3.90
C THR A 53 10.63 -3.12 -5.18
N CYS A 54 9.53 -2.44 -5.49
CA CYS A 54 8.75 -2.73 -6.69
C CYS A 54 8.21 -1.42 -7.27
N ARG A 55 7.46 -1.53 -8.35
CA ARG A 55 6.90 -0.36 -9.01
C ARG A 55 5.51 -0.08 -8.44
N ILE A 56 5.03 1.15 -8.62
CA ILE A 56 3.68 1.51 -8.19
C ILE A 56 2.66 0.57 -8.81
N GLU A 57 2.83 0.23 -10.08
CA GLU A 57 1.90 -0.66 -10.80
C GLU A 57 1.87 -2.08 -10.23
N ASP A 58 2.91 -2.47 -9.50
CA ASP A 58 2.91 -3.78 -8.85
C ASP A 58 2.06 -3.78 -7.58
N VAL A 59 1.81 -2.60 -7.02
CA VAL A 59 1.00 -2.45 -5.81
C VAL A 59 -0.42 -2.04 -6.14
N PHE A 60 -0.57 -1.01 -6.97
CA PHE A 60 -1.86 -0.40 -7.27
C PHE A 60 -2.29 -0.72 -8.68
N VAL A 61 -3.51 -1.22 -8.80
CA VAL A 61 -4.06 -1.66 -10.08
C VAL A 61 -5.21 -0.74 -10.43
N PRO A 62 -5.14 -0.03 -11.56
CA PRO A 62 -6.26 0.83 -11.95
C PRO A 62 -7.49 -0.02 -12.21
N GLU A 63 -8.64 0.53 -11.86
CA GLU A 63 -9.88 -0.15 -12.16
C GLU A 63 -10.11 -0.06 -13.65
N GLU A 64 -10.60 -1.16 -14.20
CA GLU A 64 -10.89 -1.16 -15.62
C GLU A 64 -12.06 -0.28 -15.91
N GLU A 65 -11.87 0.61 -16.88
CA GLU A 65 -12.94 1.45 -17.37
C GLU A 65 -13.19 1.12 -18.80
N VAL A 66 -14.45 0.96 -19.10
CA VAL A 66 -14.83 0.58 -20.45
C VAL A 66 -15.57 1.72 -21.11
#